data_b3129fb7a93c71ab98e138a56646c7db
#
_entry.id   b3129fb7a93c71ab98e138a56646c7db
#
_cell.length_a   1.000
_cell.length_b   1.000
_cell.length_c   1.000
_cell.angle_alpha   90.00
_cell.angle_beta   90.00
_cell.angle_gamma   90.00
#
_symmetry.space_group_name_H-M   'P 1'
#
loop_
_entity.id
_entity.type
_entity.pdbx_description
1 polymer ?
#
loop_
_entity_poly.entity_id
_entity_poly.type
_entity_poly.pdbx_seq_one_letter_code
_entity_poly.pdbx_strand_id
1 'polypeptide(L)'
;MCIRDRISTPYVLYCADDDFAVPSGIAQMTAFLDEHPDYSTAQGHYLTFTPHKGKISFYPRYIRYFDKQVTGDTPRERLLQEKNMYASLLYSVIRTQAFQRMYAACFNPDGSLRFRNLFLAEEFFNHAALIFGKYATLPYFYSARERIRGSATETTVPVSVIKTSHKYREEYQGFLLALSELLAAREGDTLEDAFSFICSISDMPKDTAEISGKRKIMEFTHKHPLLRWVNRLADWRYTQKGLKAVQGMQSYPCTFSTPEKEEIIKAIEQS
;
A
#
# COMPACT_ATOMS: atom_id res chain seq x y z
N MET A 1 -14.87 -19.82 11.06
CA MET A 1 -14.93 -19.65 9.61
C MET A 1 -14.59 -18.18 9.32
N CYS A 2 -13.44 -17.92 8.70
CA CYS A 2 -12.94 -16.55 8.45
C CYS A 2 -13.63 -15.96 7.21
N ILE A 3 -13.72 -14.61 7.12
CA ILE A 3 -14.22 -13.91 5.90
C ILE A 3 -13.47 -14.39 4.66
N ARG A 4 -12.16 -14.59 4.76
CA ARG A 4 -11.30 -15.14 3.71
C ARG A 4 -11.88 -16.39 3.03
N ASP A 5 -12.43 -17.30 3.82
CA ASP A 5 -12.89 -18.61 3.33
C ASP A 5 -14.24 -18.52 2.59
N ARG A 6 -14.89 -17.35 2.62
CA ARG A 6 -16.17 -17.05 1.95
C ARG A 6 -15.99 -16.31 0.62
N ILE A 7 -14.76 -15.86 0.30
CA ILE A 7 -14.51 -15.16 -0.96
C ILE A 7 -14.53 -16.16 -2.10
N SER A 8 -15.50 -16.01 -3.00
CA SER A 8 -15.69 -16.85 -4.18
C SER A 8 -15.42 -16.13 -5.51
N THR A 9 -15.22 -14.81 -5.47
CA THR A 9 -14.88 -14.00 -6.65
C THR A 9 -13.44 -14.23 -7.08
N PRO A 10 -13.08 -14.06 -8.38
CA PRO A 10 -11.71 -14.28 -8.85
C PRO A 10 -10.70 -13.25 -8.31
N TYR A 11 -11.19 -12.09 -7.91
CA TYR A 11 -10.39 -10.97 -7.39
C TYR A 11 -10.95 -10.43 -6.08
N VAL A 12 -10.06 -9.83 -5.30
CA VAL A 12 -10.38 -9.13 -4.06
C VAL A 12 -9.72 -7.77 -4.04
N LEU A 13 -10.42 -6.79 -3.47
CA LEU A 13 -9.91 -5.46 -3.16
C LEU A 13 -10.13 -5.21 -1.67
N TYR A 14 -9.06 -4.83 -0.96
CA TYR A 14 -9.19 -4.31 0.40
C TYR A 14 -9.56 -2.83 0.34
N CYS A 15 -10.70 -2.47 0.91
CA CYS A 15 -11.18 -1.09 1.00
C CYS A 15 -11.45 -0.77 2.47
N ALA A 16 -10.89 0.31 2.97
CA ALA A 16 -11.20 0.78 4.32
C ALA A 16 -12.61 1.40 4.34
N ASP A 17 -13.22 1.49 5.52
CA ASP A 17 -14.59 1.98 5.70
C ASP A 17 -14.74 3.49 5.44
N ASP A 18 -13.64 4.22 5.42
CA ASP A 18 -13.52 5.65 5.11
C ASP A 18 -13.03 5.94 3.67
N ASP A 19 -12.85 4.88 2.85
CA ASP A 19 -12.36 4.97 1.49
C ASP A 19 -13.49 4.67 0.47
N PHE A 20 -13.33 5.15 -0.75
CA PHE A 20 -14.24 4.88 -1.87
C PHE A 20 -13.55 4.05 -2.95
N ALA A 21 -14.18 2.97 -3.33
CA ALA A 21 -13.80 2.17 -4.49
C ALA A 21 -14.50 2.71 -5.75
N VAL A 22 -13.79 2.80 -6.87
CA VAL A 22 -14.31 3.29 -8.15
C VAL A 22 -14.50 2.11 -9.11
N PRO A 23 -15.76 1.69 -9.36
CA PRO A 23 -16.04 0.46 -10.11
C PRO A 23 -15.44 0.44 -11.52
N SER A 24 -15.46 1.57 -12.23
CA SER A 24 -14.90 1.67 -13.59
C SER A 24 -13.40 1.42 -13.61
N GLY A 25 -12.66 1.96 -12.63
CA GLY A 25 -11.23 1.71 -12.47
C GLY A 25 -10.95 0.26 -12.08
N ILE A 26 -11.71 -0.30 -11.13
CA ILE A 26 -11.56 -1.70 -10.72
C ILE A 26 -11.78 -2.64 -11.90
N ALA A 27 -12.76 -2.37 -12.77
CA ALA A 27 -12.99 -3.15 -13.99
C ALA A 27 -11.77 -3.16 -14.92
N GLN A 28 -11.03 -2.04 -15.03
CA GLN A 28 -9.80 -2.00 -15.81
C GLN A 28 -8.67 -2.84 -15.16
N MET A 29 -8.58 -2.84 -13.81
CA MET A 29 -7.60 -3.67 -13.11
C MET A 29 -7.90 -5.17 -13.29
N THR A 30 -9.17 -5.58 -13.19
CA THR A 30 -9.57 -6.99 -13.38
C THR A 30 -9.35 -7.45 -14.81
N ALA A 31 -9.72 -6.63 -15.81
CA ALA A 31 -9.48 -6.93 -17.22
C ALA A 31 -7.97 -7.11 -17.52
N PHE A 32 -7.13 -6.21 -16.99
CA PHE A 32 -5.69 -6.35 -17.11
C PHE A 32 -5.18 -7.65 -16.49
N LEU A 33 -5.66 -7.99 -15.31
CA LEU A 33 -5.25 -9.25 -14.67
C LEU A 33 -5.73 -10.47 -15.44
N ASP A 34 -6.92 -10.45 -16.07
CA ASP A 34 -7.40 -11.53 -16.93
C ASP A 34 -6.49 -11.76 -18.15
N GLU A 35 -6.00 -10.69 -18.76
CA GLU A 35 -5.08 -10.72 -19.90
C GLU A 35 -3.63 -11.08 -19.53
N HIS A 36 -3.24 -10.86 -18.27
CA HIS A 36 -1.87 -11.04 -17.79
C HIS A 36 -1.79 -12.01 -16.60
N PRO A 37 -1.80 -13.34 -16.84
CA PRO A 37 -1.84 -14.35 -15.78
C PRO A 37 -0.59 -14.39 -14.89
N ASP A 38 0.52 -13.81 -15.32
CA ASP A 38 1.78 -13.67 -14.58
C ASP A 38 1.77 -12.51 -13.55
N TYR A 39 0.72 -11.66 -13.59
CA TYR A 39 0.50 -10.61 -12.58
C TYR A 39 -0.42 -11.12 -11.46
N SER A 40 0.01 -10.95 -10.22
CA SER A 40 -0.78 -11.28 -9.02
C SER A 40 -1.69 -10.14 -8.61
N THR A 41 -1.28 -8.92 -8.92
CA THR A 41 -1.95 -7.71 -8.45
C THR A 41 -1.79 -6.55 -9.44
N ALA A 42 -2.84 -5.73 -9.52
CA ALA A 42 -2.84 -4.49 -10.28
C ALA A 42 -3.48 -3.37 -9.46
N GLN A 43 -2.99 -2.17 -9.63
CA GLN A 43 -3.48 -0.98 -8.93
C GLN A 43 -3.66 0.15 -9.94
N GLY A 44 -4.63 1.02 -9.70
CA GLY A 44 -4.80 2.26 -10.46
C GLY A 44 -4.22 3.46 -9.70
N HIS A 45 -4.54 4.64 -10.19
CA HIS A 45 -4.28 5.89 -9.48
C HIS A 45 -5.35 6.11 -8.41
N TYR A 46 -4.94 6.51 -7.22
CA TYR A 46 -5.90 6.95 -6.22
C TYR A 46 -5.71 8.41 -5.83
N LEU A 47 -6.81 9.02 -5.48
CA LEU A 47 -6.84 10.37 -4.95
C LEU A 47 -6.94 10.32 -3.44
N THR A 48 -6.35 11.32 -2.79
CA THR A 48 -6.68 11.61 -1.41
C THR A 48 -7.67 12.78 -1.41
N PHE A 49 -8.67 12.73 -0.55
CA PHE A 49 -9.58 13.85 -0.36
C PHE A 49 -9.59 14.33 1.09
N THR A 50 -9.97 15.58 1.28
CA THR A 50 -10.12 16.20 2.59
C THR A 50 -11.37 17.06 2.58
N PRO A 51 -12.39 16.74 3.41
CA PRO A 51 -13.52 17.62 3.63
C PRO A 51 -13.06 18.82 4.48
N HIS A 52 -13.38 20.04 4.04
CA HIS A 52 -13.15 21.24 4.82
C HIS A 52 -14.19 22.30 4.55
N LYS A 53 -14.95 22.70 5.58
CA LYS A 53 -15.97 23.76 5.54
C LYS A 53 -16.94 23.63 4.35
N GLY A 54 -17.49 22.43 4.13
CA GLY A 54 -18.43 22.14 3.05
C GLY A 54 -17.81 22.08 1.64
N LYS A 55 -16.48 22.06 1.55
CA LYS A 55 -15.77 21.85 0.28
C LYS A 55 -14.91 20.61 0.36
N ILE A 56 -14.94 19.79 -0.68
CA ILE A 56 -14.12 18.59 -0.81
C ILE A 56 -13.03 18.88 -1.82
N SER A 57 -11.79 18.72 -1.38
CA SER A 57 -10.61 18.91 -2.22
C SER A 57 -9.93 17.58 -2.48
N PHE A 58 -9.73 17.24 -3.75
CA PHE A 58 -9.01 16.07 -4.17
C PHE A 58 -7.59 16.42 -4.58
N TYR A 59 -6.64 15.54 -4.24
CA TYR A 59 -5.24 15.70 -4.62
C TYR A 59 -4.55 14.35 -4.83
N PRO A 60 -3.56 14.28 -5.75
CA PRO A 60 -2.84 13.05 -6.03
C PRO A 60 -1.92 12.68 -4.86
N ARG A 61 -1.78 11.39 -4.62
CA ARG A 61 -0.84 10.85 -3.64
C ARG A 61 0.08 9.82 -4.32
N TYR A 62 1.29 9.68 -3.82
CA TYR A 62 2.30 8.74 -4.35
C TYR A 62 2.62 8.90 -5.85
N ILE A 63 2.68 10.13 -6.33
CA ILE A 63 2.92 10.51 -7.72
C ILE A 63 4.17 9.84 -8.32
N ARG A 64 5.14 9.49 -7.48
CA ARG A 64 6.39 8.84 -7.91
C ARG A 64 6.20 7.43 -8.46
N TYR A 65 5.01 6.86 -8.28
CA TYR A 65 4.73 5.46 -8.58
C TYR A 65 3.60 5.26 -9.60
N PHE A 66 3.17 6.32 -10.28
CA PHE A 66 2.03 6.28 -11.20
C PHE A 66 2.19 5.36 -12.39
N ASP A 67 3.40 5.08 -12.79
CA ASP A 67 3.74 4.24 -13.95
C ASP A 67 4.64 3.06 -13.56
N LYS A 68 4.74 2.79 -12.26
CA LYS A 68 5.65 1.77 -11.76
C LYS A 68 5.08 0.38 -11.95
N GLN A 69 5.97 -0.52 -12.31
CA GLN A 69 5.71 -1.94 -12.44
C GLN A 69 6.83 -2.72 -11.75
N VAL A 70 6.49 -3.89 -11.24
CA VAL A 70 7.44 -4.89 -10.76
C VAL A 70 7.27 -6.12 -11.65
N THR A 71 8.25 -6.35 -12.51
CA THR A 71 8.16 -7.31 -13.63
C THR A 71 9.20 -8.41 -13.60
N GLY A 72 10.00 -8.52 -12.54
CA GLY A 72 10.99 -9.58 -12.38
C GLY A 72 10.36 -10.97 -12.57
N ASP A 73 11.08 -11.87 -13.22
CA ASP A 73 10.55 -13.20 -13.56
C ASP A 73 10.47 -14.09 -12.32
N THR A 74 11.43 -13.96 -11.40
CA THR A 74 11.43 -14.70 -10.14
C THR A 74 10.86 -13.89 -8.99
N PRO A 75 10.31 -14.52 -7.93
CA PRO A 75 9.91 -13.84 -6.70
C PRO A 75 11.02 -13.00 -6.09
N ARG A 76 12.26 -13.51 -6.08
CA ARG A 76 13.43 -12.80 -5.51
C ARG A 76 13.73 -11.52 -6.29
N GLU A 77 13.71 -11.57 -7.62
CA GLU A 77 13.89 -10.37 -8.46
C GLU A 77 12.82 -9.32 -8.18
N ARG A 78 11.55 -9.72 -8.05
CA ARG A 78 10.45 -8.81 -7.76
C ARG A 78 10.59 -8.15 -6.40
N LEU A 79 10.97 -8.91 -5.38
CA LEU A 79 11.23 -8.39 -4.04
C LEU A 79 12.41 -7.40 -4.02
N LEU A 80 13.46 -7.64 -4.79
CA LEU A 80 14.58 -6.70 -4.95
C LEU A 80 14.18 -5.43 -5.71
N GLN A 81 13.32 -5.53 -6.73
CA GLN A 81 12.79 -4.38 -7.47
C GLN A 81 11.92 -3.49 -6.57
N GLU A 82 11.06 -4.09 -5.74
CA GLU A 82 10.16 -3.36 -4.82
C GLU A 82 10.92 -2.59 -3.74
N LYS A 83 12.09 -3.05 -3.34
CA LYS A 83 12.90 -2.40 -2.31
C LYS A 83 13.06 -0.90 -2.53
N ASN A 84 13.15 -0.48 -3.78
CA ASN A 84 13.29 0.93 -4.19
C ASN A 84 11.94 1.61 -4.48
N MET A 85 10.84 0.89 -4.28
CA MET A 85 9.48 1.37 -4.52
C MET A 85 8.64 1.15 -3.27
N TYR A 86 8.05 2.21 -2.73
CA TYR A 86 6.96 2.05 -1.79
C TYR A 86 5.65 2.18 -2.56
N ALA A 87 4.96 1.07 -2.76
CA ALA A 87 3.57 1.05 -3.21
C ALA A 87 2.76 0.28 -2.17
N SER A 88 1.65 0.82 -1.72
CA SER A 88 0.76 0.11 -0.79
C SER A 88 -0.07 -0.91 -1.56
N LEU A 89 0.52 -2.09 -1.82
CA LEU A 89 -0.12 -3.16 -2.59
C LEU A 89 -1.30 -3.79 -1.85
N LEU A 90 -1.40 -3.59 -0.54
CA LEU A 90 -2.55 -4.03 0.24
C LEU A 90 -3.88 -3.54 -0.36
N TYR A 91 -3.91 -2.32 -0.91
CA TYR A 91 -5.11 -1.70 -1.46
C TYR A 91 -5.26 -1.89 -2.98
N SER A 92 -4.50 -2.79 -3.58
CA SER A 92 -4.64 -3.13 -5.00
C SER A 92 -5.69 -4.22 -5.22
N VAL A 93 -6.07 -4.41 -6.47
CA VAL A 93 -6.87 -5.57 -6.89
C VAL A 93 -5.93 -6.77 -6.94
N ILE A 94 -6.24 -7.80 -6.16
CA ILE A 94 -5.38 -9.00 -5.95
C ILE A 94 -6.15 -10.23 -6.41
N ARG A 95 -5.47 -11.19 -7.02
CA ARG A 95 -6.05 -12.51 -7.29
C ARG A 95 -6.44 -13.20 -5.98
N THR A 96 -7.67 -13.68 -5.89
CA THR A 96 -8.21 -14.27 -4.65
C THR A 96 -7.37 -15.43 -4.13
N GLN A 97 -6.84 -16.29 -5.00
CA GLN A 97 -5.98 -17.40 -4.56
C GLN A 97 -4.68 -16.90 -3.91
N ALA A 98 -4.05 -15.85 -4.45
CA ALA A 98 -2.87 -15.24 -3.85
C ALA A 98 -3.24 -14.62 -2.49
N PHE A 99 -4.31 -13.82 -2.45
CA PHE A 99 -4.79 -13.20 -1.22
C PHE A 99 -5.08 -14.23 -0.11
N GLN A 100 -5.76 -15.32 -0.42
CA GLN A 100 -6.07 -16.37 0.55
C GLN A 100 -4.82 -17.00 1.16
N ARG A 101 -3.78 -17.26 0.33
CA ARG A 101 -2.49 -17.79 0.80
C ARG A 101 -1.74 -16.77 1.65
N MET A 102 -1.67 -15.52 1.21
CA MET A 102 -1.06 -14.44 1.97
C MET A 102 -1.74 -14.29 3.34
N TYR A 103 -3.07 -14.22 3.34
CA TYR A 103 -3.83 -14.09 4.58
C TYR A 103 -3.66 -15.28 5.52
N ALA A 104 -3.59 -16.51 4.99
CA ALA A 104 -3.32 -17.71 5.78
C ALA A 104 -1.96 -17.65 6.48
N ALA A 105 -0.93 -17.13 5.80
CA ALA A 105 0.41 -17.00 6.35
C ALA A 105 0.54 -15.98 7.51
N CYS A 106 -0.46 -15.12 7.70
CA CYS A 106 -0.51 -14.22 8.88
C CYS A 106 -0.80 -14.95 10.20
N PHE A 107 -1.17 -16.22 10.16
CA PHE A 107 -1.56 -16.98 11.35
C PHE A 107 -0.59 -18.11 11.65
N ASN A 108 -0.42 -18.38 12.92
CA ASN A 108 0.23 -19.59 13.42
C ASN A 108 -0.71 -20.82 13.24
N PRO A 109 -0.20 -22.05 13.34
CA PRO A 109 -1.02 -23.27 13.28
C PRO A 109 -2.15 -23.33 14.34
N ASP A 110 -1.97 -22.65 15.47
CA ASP A 110 -2.98 -22.54 16.53
C ASP A 110 -4.06 -21.48 16.25
N GLY A 111 -3.97 -20.77 15.12
CA GLY A 111 -4.90 -19.71 14.75
C GLY A 111 -4.60 -18.33 15.33
N SER A 112 -3.54 -18.18 16.13
CA SER A 112 -3.10 -16.87 16.62
C SER A 112 -2.40 -16.07 15.51
N LEU A 113 -2.46 -14.73 15.60
CA LEU A 113 -1.74 -13.85 14.66
C LEU A 113 -0.23 -13.90 14.93
N ARG A 114 0.58 -14.05 13.88
CA ARG A 114 2.05 -13.97 13.95
C ARG A 114 2.56 -12.55 14.23
N PHE A 115 1.83 -11.55 13.77
CA PHE A 115 2.11 -10.12 13.99
C PHE A 115 0.82 -9.33 14.02
N ARG A 116 0.76 -8.30 14.88
CA ARG A 116 -0.43 -7.46 15.10
C ARG A 116 -0.20 -6.01 14.73
N ASN A 117 1.06 -5.62 14.52
CA ASN A 117 1.39 -4.27 14.15
C ASN A 117 0.91 -3.98 12.72
N LEU A 118 0.16 -2.89 12.53
CA LEU A 118 -0.45 -2.54 11.26
C LEU A 118 0.58 -2.26 10.15
N PHE A 119 1.74 -1.68 10.50
CA PHE A 119 2.81 -1.46 9.51
C PHE A 119 3.45 -2.77 9.06
N LEU A 120 3.65 -3.74 9.98
CA LEU A 120 4.13 -5.07 9.59
C LEU A 120 3.12 -5.78 8.71
N ALA A 121 1.81 -5.65 9.00
CA ALA A 121 0.78 -6.22 8.17
C ALA A 121 0.77 -5.60 6.75
N GLU A 122 0.86 -4.27 6.65
CA GLU A 122 0.93 -3.59 5.35
C GLU A 122 2.19 -4.00 4.56
N GLU A 123 3.37 -3.99 5.19
CA GLU A 123 4.62 -4.44 4.59
C GLU A 123 4.58 -5.93 4.20
N PHE A 124 3.91 -6.76 5.01
CA PHE A 124 3.74 -8.18 4.69
C PHE A 124 2.95 -8.36 3.39
N PHE A 125 1.79 -7.72 3.25
CA PHE A 125 0.97 -7.83 2.05
C PHE A 125 1.68 -7.26 0.82
N ASN A 126 2.45 -6.18 0.97
CA ASN A 126 3.26 -5.61 -0.11
C ASN A 126 4.28 -6.62 -0.65
N HIS A 127 5.05 -7.26 0.21
CA HIS A 127 6.05 -8.25 -0.20
C HIS A 127 5.40 -9.57 -0.65
N ALA A 128 4.42 -10.05 0.09
CA ALA A 128 3.76 -11.32 -0.21
C ALA A 128 3.06 -11.30 -1.58
N ALA A 129 2.43 -10.20 -1.98
CA ALA A 129 1.83 -10.06 -3.30
C ALA A 129 2.85 -10.30 -4.43
N LEU A 130 4.08 -9.81 -4.26
CA LEU A 130 5.17 -9.97 -5.23
C LEU A 130 5.76 -11.38 -5.28
N ILE A 131 5.62 -12.16 -4.21
CA ILE A 131 5.97 -13.59 -4.23
C ILE A 131 5.06 -14.34 -5.21
N PHE A 132 3.78 -13.98 -5.28
CA PHE A 132 2.82 -14.68 -6.12
C PHE A 132 2.84 -14.28 -7.59
N GLY A 133 3.26 -13.06 -7.94
CA GLY A 133 3.31 -12.60 -9.32
C GLY A 133 3.83 -11.18 -9.47
N LYS A 134 3.82 -10.70 -10.70
CA LYS A 134 4.17 -9.34 -11.07
C LYS A 134 3.13 -8.34 -10.57
N TYR A 135 3.49 -7.06 -10.57
CA TYR A 135 2.64 -5.92 -10.20
C TYR A 135 2.68 -4.83 -11.25
N ALA A 136 1.51 -4.22 -11.52
CA ALA A 136 1.40 -3.05 -12.37
C ALA A 136 0.57 -1.94 -11.75
N THR A 137 1.00 -0.69 -11.95
CA THR A 137 0.14 0.49 -11.80
C THR A 137 -0.40 0.90 -13.17
N LEU A 138 -1.72 1.00 -13.27
CA LEU A 138 -2.42 1.36 -14.50
C LEU A 138 -2.95 2.80 -14.43
N PRO A 139 -3.07 3.51 -15.57
CA PRO A 139 -3.43 4.93 -15.59
C PRO A 139 -4.95 5.16 -15.45
N TYR A 140 -5.59 4.50 -14.50
CA TYR A 140 -7.03 4.62 -14.26
C TYR A 140 -7.32 5.02 -12.80
N PHE A 141 -8.30 5.89 -12.60
CA PHE A 141 -8.80 6.22 -11.26
C PHE A 141 -9.58 5.04 -10.69
N TYR A 142 -9.17 4.52 -9.55
CA TYR A 142 -9.81 3.34 -8.97
C TYR A 142 -10.21 3.49 -7.49
N SER A 143 -9.68 4.49 -6.77
CA SER A 143 -9.99 4.68 -5.36
C SER A 143 -9.80 6.13 -4.94
N ALA A 144 -10.66 6.60 -4.03
CA ALA A 144 -10.49 7.85 -3.30
C ALA A 144 -10.39 7.56 -1.80
N ARG A 145 -9.37 8.13 -1.14
CA ARG A 145 -9.04 7.87 0.26
C ARG A 145 -9.13 9.13 1.10
N GLU A 146 -9.84 9.06 2.21
CA GLU A 146 -9.91 10.18 3.11
C GLU A 146 -8.58 10.41 3.84
N ARG A 147 -8.19 11.65 4.01
CA ARG A 147 -7.07 12.04 4.88
C ARG A 147 -7.58 12.40 6.26
N ILE A 148 -7.63 11.44 7.14
CA ILE A 148 -7.98 11.63 8.55
C ILE A 148 -6.72 11.95 9.35
N ARG A 149 -6.79 12.98 10.20
CA ARG A 149 -5.77 13.24 11.22
C ARG A 149 -6.00 12.31 12.40
N GLY A 150 -4.92 11.76 12.95
CA GLY A 150 -5.02 10.79 14.06
C GLY A 150 -5.41 9.40 13.60
N SER A 151 -5.18 9.08 12.31
CA SER A 151 -5.40 7.72 11.78
C SER A 151 -4.60 6.68 12.56
N ALA A 152 -5.03 5.42 12.50
CA ALA A 152 -4.34 4.30 13.14
C ALA A 152 -2.85 4.25 12.77
N THR A 153 -2.50 4.68 11.56
CA THR A 153 -1.11 4.76 11.07
C THR A 153 -0.26 5.78 11.86
N GLU A 154 -0.85 6.89 12.30
CA GLU A 154 -0.11 7.91 13.08
C GLU A 154 0.23 7.44 14.51
N THR A 155 -0.57 6.52 15.06
CA THR A 155 -0.41 5.96 16.41
C THR A 155 0.35 4.64 16.43
N THR A 156 0.55 4.01 15.28
CA THR A 156 1.22 2.72 15.16
C THR A 156 2.74 2.88 15.25
N VAL A 157 3.39 1.92 15.92
CA VAL A 157 4.85 1.90 16.08
C VAL A 157 5.52 1.68 14.72
N PRO A 158 6.46 2.56 14.31
CA PRO A 158 7.13 2.44 13.02
C PRO A 158 7.97 1.16 12.90
N VAL A 159 8.05 0.60 11.69
CA VAL A 159 8.84 -0.61 11.39
C VAL A 159 10.30 -0.48 11.83
N SER A 160 10.91 0.70 11.70
CA SER A 160 12.29 0.95 12.17
C SER A 160 12.48 0.74 13.67
N VAL A 161 11.46 1.03 14.47
CA VAL A 161 11.46 0.79 15.92
C VAL A 161 11.22 -0.69 16.22
N ILE A 162 10.32 -1.34 15.46
CA ILE A 162 10.01 -2.76 15.60
C ILE A 162 11.25 -3.60 15.34
N LYS A 163 12.03 -3.32 14.29
CA LYS A 163 13.26 -4.01 13.91
C LYS A 163 14.34 -3.99 15.01
N THR A 164 14.40 -2.93 15.80
CA THR A 164 15.48 -2.71 16.78
C THR A 164 15.07 -2.95 18.23
N SER A 165 13.77 -3.07 18.51
CA SER A 165 13.26 -3.20 19.88
C SER A 165 13.05 -4.67 20.27
N HIS A 166 13.59 -5.05 21.43
CA HIS A 166 13.36 -6.39 22.02
C HIS A 166 11.85 -6.68 22.23
N LYS A 167 11.06 -5.65 22.51
CA LYS A 167 9.61 -5.77 22.75
C LYS A 167 8.86 -6.36 21.53
N TYR A 168 9.32 -6.09 20.31
CA TYR A 168 8.65 -6.50 19.08
C TYR A 168 9.37 -7.62 18.34
N ARG A 169 10.37 -8.24 18.97
CA ARG A 169 11.21 -9.27 18.34
C ARG A 169 10.37 -10.43 17.80
N GLU A 170 9.44 -10.94 18.59
CA GLU A 170 8.60 -12.07 18.19
C GLU A 170 7.69 -11.74 17.02
N GLU A 171 7.06 -10.55 17.03
CA GLU A 171 6.24 -10.10 15.91
C GLU A 171 7.06 -9.93 14.63
N TYR A 172 8.27 -9.38 14.74
CA TYR A 172 9.14 -9.18 13.59
C TYR A 172 9.67 -10.52 13.05
N GLN A 173 10.01 -11.45 13.91
CA GLN A 173 10.38 -12.82 13.52
C GLN A 173 9.21 -13.54 12.85
N GLY A 174 8.00 -13.42 13.38
CA GLY A 174 6.78 -13.95 12.78
C GLY A 174 6.53 -13.42 11.37
N PHE A 175 6.75 -12.11 11.17
CA PHE A 175 6.68 -11.47 9.86
C PHE A 175 7.72 -12.03 8.87
N LEU A 176 9.00 -12.13 9.28
CA LEU A 176 10.05 -12.67 8.43
C LEU A 176 9.78 -14.15 8.07
N LEU A 177 9.37 -14.94 9.05
CA LEU A 177 9.06 -16.36 8.86
C LEU A 177 7.90 -16.57 7.91
N ALA A 178 6.82 -15.78 8.05
CA ALA A 178 5.66 -15.86 7.16
C ALA A 178 6.02 -15.60 5.69
N LEU A 179 6.85 -14.58 5.42
CA LEU A 179 7.34 -14.31 4.07
C LEU A 179 8.24 -15.43 3.54
N SER A 180 9.11 -15.96 4.40
CA SER A 180 10.05 -17.03 4.03
C SER A 180 9.34 -18.34 3.69
N GLU A 181 8.31 -18.70 4.44
CA GLU A 181 7.48 -19.87 4.15
C GLU A 181 6.76 -19.74 2.81
N LEU A 182 6.22 -18.54 2.49
CA LEU A 182 5.61 -18.30 1.20
C LEU A 182 6.62 -18.37 0.05
N LEU A 183 7.80 -17.80 0.23
CA LEU A 183 8.86 -17.80 -0.76
C LEU A 183 9.39 -19.21 -1.02
N ALA A 184 9.72 -19.96 0.04
CA ALA A 184 10.18 -21.33 -0.06
C ALA A 184 9.16 -22.22 -0.77
N ALA A 185 7.87 -22.14 -0.39
CA ALA A 185 6.80 -22.88 -1.03
C ALA A 185 6.59 -22.49 -2.51
N ARG A 186 6.91 -21.26 -2.89
CA ARG A 186 6.75 -20.78 -4.27
C ARG A 186 7.88 -21.20 -5.20
N GLU A 187 9.12 -21.23 -4.69
CA GLU A 187 10.33 -21.52 -5.47
C GLU A 187 10.76 -22.99 -5.32
N GLY A 188 10.24 -23.72 -4.35
CA GLY A 188 10.68 -25.08 -4.01
C GLY A 188 12.02 -25.09 -3.27
N ASP A 189 12.38 -23.98 -2.64
CA ASP A 189 13.59 -23.79 -1.88
C ASP A 189 13.46 -24.35 -0.45
N THR A 190 14.59 -24.45 0.24
CA THR A 190 14.58 -24.69 1.68
C THR A 190 14.08 -23.46 2.43
N LEU A 191 13.48 -23.68 3.60
CA LEU A 191 13.06 -22.56 4.45
C LEU A 191 14.26 -21.71 4.90
N GLU A 192 15.42 -22.32 5.13
CA GLU A 192 16.65 -21.66 5.55
C GLU A 192 17.15 -20.68 4.49
N ASP A 193 17.21 -21.09 3.21
CA ASP A 193 17.62 -20.24 2.09
C ASP A 193 16.66 -19.07 1.88
N ALA A 194 15.36 -19.36 1.92
CA ALA A 194 14.33 -18.34 1.81
C ALA A 194 14.40 -17.34 2.98
N PHE A 195 14.59 -17.82 4.21
CA PHE A 195 14.71 -16.98 5.40
C PHE A 195 15.96 -16.09 5.35
N SER A 196 17.11 -16.66 4.95
CA SER A 196 18.35 -15.90 4.75
C SER A 196 18.15 -14.76 3.74
N PHE A 197 17.49 -15.06 2.61
CA PHE A 197 17.18 -14.04 1.60
C PHE A 197 16.23 -12.96 2.13
N ILE A 198 15.13 -13.33 2.77
CA ILE A 198 14.16 -12.37 3.33
C ILE A 198 14.83 -11.46 4.38
N CYS A 199 15.69 -12.02 5.26
CA CYS A 199 16.49 -11.24 6.19
C CYS A 199 17.37 -10.23 5.45
N SER A 200 18.08 -10.65 4.42
CA SER A 200 19.00 -9.78 3.66
C SER A 200 18.30 -8.57 3.02
N ILE A 201 17.11 -8.75 2.48
CA ILE A 201 16.34 -7.63 1.89
C ILE A 201 15.66 -6.75 2.94
N SER A 202 15.30 -7.32 4.09
CA SER A 202 14.65 -6.61 5.19
C SER A 202 15.61 -5.72 5.98
N ASP A 203 16.88 -6.10 6.08
CA ASP A 203 17.93 -5.34 6.76
C ASP A 203 18.60 -4.31 5.85
N MET A 204 18.39 -4.42 4.55
CA MET A 204 18.88 -3.41 3.62
C MET A 204 18.26 -2.04 3.93
N PRO A 205 19.05 -0.96 4.01
CA PRO A 205 18.50 0.37 4.17
C PRO A 205 17.62 0.65 2.95
N LYS A 206 16.32 0.86 3.18
CA LYS A 206 15.48 1.50 2.17
C LYS A 206 16.15 2.84 1.86
N ASP A 207 16.15 3.29 0.62
CA ASP A 207 16.66 4.62 0.19
C ASP A 207 15.82 5.76 0.81
N THR A 208 15.66 5.69 2.12
CA THR A 208 14.84 6.56 2.97
C THR A 208 15.65 7.61 3.69
N ALA A 209 16.96 7.72 3.39
CA ALA A 209 17.82 8.75 4.01
C ALA A 209 17.22 10.16 3.83
N GLU A 210 16.60 10.41 2.68
CA GLU A 210 15.88 11.66 2.42
C GLU A 210 14.57 11.81 3.23
N ILE A 211 13.94 10.69 3.59
CA ILE A 211 12.70 10.67 4.39
C ILE A 211 13.00 10.88 5.88
N SER A 212 14.14 10.38 6.37
CA SER A 212 14.52 10.47 7.80
C SER A 212 14.72 11.91 8.26
N GLY A 213 15.41 12.76 7.48
CA GLY A 213 15.60 14.17 7.80
C GLY A 213 14.28 14.97 7.76
N LYS A 214 13.48 14.77 6.72
CA LYS A 214 12.16 15.41 6.56
C LYS A 214 11.18 14.98 7.66
N ARG A 215 11.22 13.71 8.08
CA ARG A 215 10.35 13.19 9.14
C ARG A 215 10.69 13.81 10.50
N LYS A 216 11.96 13.94 10.85
CA LYS A 216 12.39 14.61 12.09
C LYS A 216 11.96 16.07 12.11
N ILE A 217 12.08 16.77 10.99
CA ILE A 217 11.60 18.15 10.85
C ILE A 217 10.08 18.23 11.00
N MET A 218 9.33 17.33 10.37
CA MET A 218 7.86 17.24 10.50
C MET A 218 7.44 16.95 11.94
N GLU A 219 8.04 15.98 12.60
CA GLU A 219 7.76 15.64 14.01
C GLU A 219 8.07 16.83 14.93
N PHE A 220 9.17 17.56 14.70
CA PHE A 220 9.52 18.76 15.43
C PHE A 220 8.49 19.89 15.19
N THR A 221 8.09 20.13 13.94
CA THR A 221 7.12 21.17 13.58
C THR A 221 5.69 20.82 14.03
N HIS A 222 5.32 19.53 14.15
CA HIS A 222 4.04 19.11 14.72
C HIS A 222 3.93 19.39 16.22
N LYS A 223 5.04 19.25 16.96
CA LYS A 223 5.09 19.53 18.41
C LYS A 223 5.03 21.02 18.74
N HIS A 224 5.37 21.89 17.78
CA HIS A 224 5.40 23.34 17.98
C HIS A 224 4.26 24.06 17.25
N PRO A 225 3.23 24.55 17.97
CA PRO A 225 2.05 25.20 17.36
C PRO A 225 2.38 26.34 16.41
N LEU A 226 3.43 27.11 16.72
CA LEU A 226 3.90 28.25 15.93
C LEU A 226 4.50 27.85 14.57
N LEU A 227 4.89 26.57 14.39
CA LEU A 227 5.49 26.07 13.16
C LEU A 227 4.50 25.28 12.29
N ARG A 228 3.23 25.18 12.69
CA ARG A 228 2.20 24.47 11.90
C ARG A 228 2.02 25.03 10.48
N TRP A 229 2.30 26.30 10.28
CA TRP A 229 2.26 26.92 8.95
C TRP A 229 3.33 26.36 8.00
N VAL A 230 4.49 25.92 8.53
CA VAL A 230 5.55 25.29 7.73
C VAL A 230 5.05 23.98 7.13
N ASN A 231 4.34 23.17 7.91
CA ASN A 231 3.76 21.93 7.43
C ASN A 231 2.67 22.18 6.38
N ARG A 232 1.83 23.22 6.59
CA ARG A 232 0.83 23.62 5.58
C ARG A 232 1.47 24.06 4.27
N LEU A 233 2.58 24.79 4.33
CA LEU A 233 3.32 25.23 3.16
C LEU A 233 3.99 24.03 2.44
N ALA A 234 4.54 23.08 3.19
CA ALA A 234 5.12 21.87 2.66
C ALA A 234 4.06 21.00 1.97
N ASP A 235 2.91 20.80 2.61
CA ASP A 235 1.76 20.08 2.05
C ASP A 235 1.23 20.76 0.77
N TRP A 236 1.12 22.09 0.79
CA TRP A 236 0.70 22.86 -0.38
C TRP A 236 1.70 22.70 -1.54
N ARG A 237 3.01 22.84 -1.28
CA ARG A 237 4.07 22.66 -2.29
C ARG A 237 4.06 21.23 -2.85
N TYR A 238 3.88 20.24 -2.00
CA TYR A 238 3.77 18.83 -2.43
C TYR A 238 2.56 18.64 -3.35
N THR A 239 1.40 19.17 -2.96
CA THR A 239 0.17 19.12 -3.76
C THR A 239 0.36 19.82 -5.13
N GLN A 240 0.96 21.04 -5.14
CA GLN A 240 1.22 21.76 -6.39
C GLN A 240 2.20 21.00 -7.31
N LYS A 241 3.25 20.39 -6.73
CA LYS A 241 4.17 19.55 -7.50
C LYS A 241 3.46 18.34 -8.08
N GLY A 242 2.55 17.75 -7.32
CA GLY A 242 1.72 16.65 -7.75
C GLY A 242 0.79 17.02 -8.89
N LEU A 243 0.05 18.08 -8.73
CA LEU A 243 -0.85 18.59 -9.77
C LEU A 243 -0.10 18.91 -11.08
N LYS A 244 1.11 19.47 -10.98
CA LYS A 244 1.96 19.69 -12.16
C LYS A 244 2.41 18.40 -12.83
N ALA A 245 2.75 17.38 -12.05
CA ALA A 245 3.20 16.08 -12.58
C ALA A 245 2.09 15.33 -13.33
N VAL A 246 0.83 15.54 -12.94
CA VAL A 246 -0.34 14.92 -13.59
C VAL A 246 -1.03 15.87 -14.60
N GLN A 247 -0.52 17.07 -14.77
CA GLN A 247 -1.04 18.03 -15.73
C GLN A 247 -0.88 17.47 -17.15
N GLY A 248 -2.01 17.31 -17.87
CA GLY A 248 -2.04 16.70 -19.20
C GLY A 248 -2.22 15.19 -19.23
N MET A 249 -2.21 14.50 -18.08
CA MET A 249 -2.61 13.11 -18.00
C MET A 249 -4.14 13.01 -18.04
N GLN A 250 -4.71 12.63 -19.19
CA GLN A 250 -6.16 12.53 -19.39
C GLN A 250 -6.84 11.55 -18.44
N SER A 251 -6.10 10.53 -18.00
CA SER A 251 -6.56 9.50 -17.07
C SER A 251 -6.54 9.94 -15.59
N TYR A 252 -6.01 11.13 -15.26
CA TYR A 252 -5.86 11.54 -13.87
C TYR A 252 -6.91 12.58 -13.47
N PRO A 253 -7.91 12.23 -12.64
CA PRO A 253 -9.09 13.05 -12.39
C PRO A 253 -8.87 14.20 -11.38
N CYS A 254 -7.65 14.52 -11.00
CA CYS A 254 -7.39 15.62 -10.06
C CYS A 254 -7.73 17.00 -10.60
N THR A 255 -7.54 17.20 -11.90
CA THR A 255 -7.59 18.53 -12.54
C THR A 255 -8.94 18.82 -13.23
N PHE A 256 -9.82 17.83 -13.34
CA PHE A 256 -11.13 17.97 -13.96
C PHE A 256 -12.19 17.18 -13.17
N SER A 257 -13.46 17.53 -13.37
CA SER A 257 -14.56 16.78 -12.80
C SER A 257 -14.78 15.50 -13.59
N THR A 258 -15.10 14.40 -12.87
CA THR A 258 -15.55 13.15 -13.46
C THR A 258 -16.84 12.71 -12.77
N PRO A 259 -17.69 11.90 -13.44
CA PRO A 259 -18.90 11.38 -12.82
C PRO A 259 -18.61 10.69 -11.48
N GLU A 260 -17.53 9.91 -11.40
CA GLU A 260 -17.14 9.21 -10.19
C GLU A 260 -16.77 10.17 -9.04
N LYS A 261 -16.07 11.27 -9.33
CA LYS A 261 -15.80 12.30 -8.30
C LYS A 261 -17.08 12.98 -7.81
N GLU A 262 -17.99 13.24 -8.70
CA GLU A 262 -19.29 13.86 -8.35
C GLU A 262 -20.14 12.92 -7.48
N GLU A 263 -20.13 11.62 -7.75
CA GLU A 263 -20.78 10.61 -6.92
C GLU A 263 -20.15 10.52 -5.53
N ILE A 264 -18.82 10.53 -5.43
CA ILE A 264 -18.09 10.53 -4.16
C ILE A 264 -18.43 11.80 -3.35
N ILE A 265 -18.45 12.97 -3.99
CA ILE A 265 -18.82 14.23 -3.33
C ILE A 265 -20.24 14.13 -2.76
N LYS A 266 -21.21 13.66 -3.55
CA LYS A 266 -22.59 13.47 -3.09
C LYS A 266 -22.68 12.51 -1.91
N ALA A 267 -21.95 11.40 -1.94
CA ALA A 267 -21.93 10.43 -0.84
C ALA A 267 -21.37 11.04 0.47
N ILE A 268 -20.31 11.86 0.37
CA ILE A 268 -19.72 12.54 1.53
C ILE A 268 -20.66 13.62 2.09
N GLU A 269 -21.39 14.33 1.22
CA GLU A 269 -22.34 15.39 1.65
C GLU A 269 -23.60 14.82 2.31
N GLN A 270 -23.88 13.54 2.11
CA GLN A 270 -25.05 12.84 2.69
C GLN A 270 -24.72 12.09 3.98
N SER A 271 -23.42 11.88 4.30
CA SER A 271 -22.94 11.22 5.52
C SER A 271 -22.83 12.19 6.70
#